data_017c53eb7da2c57d0b4920ba72cd3bc6
#
_entry.id   017c53eb7da2c57d0b4920ba72cd3bc6
#
_cell.length_a   1.000
_cell.length_b   1.000
_cell.length_c   1.000
_cell.angle_alpha   90.00
_cell.angle_beta   90.00
_cell.angle_gamma   90.00
#
_symmetry.space_group_name_H-M   'P 1'
#
loop_
_entity.id
_entity.type
_entity.pdbx_description
1 polymer ?
#
loop_
_entity_poly.entity_id
_entity_poly.type
_entity_poly.pdbx_seq_one_letter_code
_entity_poly.pdbx_strand_id
1 'polypeptide(L)'
;SPMSRGLGDVYKRQDHNIEVPLNYDRPEDRKINIFIRKVSRQESLQKSLPYLIFFQGGPGYESPRPISDSGWIKRATEDYNVLLIDQRGTGLSSPICSDSIKNMEDNYLAEYLSFFRADNIIRDAEYIRENIFSVNKWSVLGQSFGGFCAMNYLSFFPEHLDKVFITGGIPPLNAHPDEIYRATYKRVLKKNKLFYEIFPQAKINAKKIADFISENDVKLPNGDILSLRRFQQLGLNLGFSDGMATLNFLFERAFINGELSEYFLKQVLC
;
A
#
# COMPACT_ATOMS: atom_id res chain seq x y z
N SER A 1 -34.59 -5.15 -16.84
CA SER A 1 -33.24 -5.05 -16.29
C SER A 1 -33.07 -3.63 -15.78
N PRO A 2 -32.78 -3.40 -14.46
CA PRO A 2 -32.50 -2.05 -14.01
C PRO A 2 -31.18 -1.62 -14.68
N MET A 3 -31.23 -0.51 -15.43
CA MET A 3 -30.02 0.13 -15.95
C MET A 3 -29.02 0.31 -14.79
N SER A 4 -27.81 -0.17 -14.94
CA SER A 4 -26.76 0.08 -13.97
C SER A 4 -26.55 1.59 -13.89
N ARG A 5 -26.91 2.19 -12.77
CA ARG A 5 -26.60 3.61 -12.52
C ARG A 5 -25.09 3.80 -12.63
N GLY A 6 -24.65 4.78 -13.39
CA GLY A 6 -23.24 5.14 -13.45
C GLY A 6 -22.73 5.58 -12.06
N LEU A 7 -21.43 5.44 -11.80
CA LEU A 7 -20.83 5.88 -10.51
C LEU A 7 -21.11 7.34 -10.17
N GLY A 8 -21.26 8.21 -11.18
CA GLY A 8 -21.65 9.60 -11.04
C GLY A 8 -23.05 9.81 -10.48
N ASP A 9 -23.95 8.84 -10.67
CA ASP A 9 -25.32 8.88 -10.13
C ASP A 9 -25.40 8.40 -8.68
N VAL A 10 -24.38 7.67 -8.20
CA VAL A 10 -24.33 7.11 -6.84
C VAL A 10 -23.50 7.99 -5.90
N TYR A 11 -22.33 8.47 -6.37
CA TYR A 11 -21.40 9.25 -5.57
C TYR A 11 -21.15 10.63 -6.14
N LYS A 12 -21.18 11.62 -5.26
CA LYS A 12 -20.53 12.92 -5.48
C LYS A 12 -19.08 12.84 -5.02
N ARG A 13 -18.16 13.25 -5.90
CA ARG A 13 -16.72 13.34 -5.64
C ARG A 13 -16.31 14.80 -5.63
N GLN A 14 -15.50 15.18 -4.66
CA GLN A 14 -14.90 16.52 -4.55
C GLN A 14 -13.41 16.32 -4.26
N ASP A 15 -12.58 16.86 -5.14
CA ASP A 15 -11.13 16.77 -5.05
C ASP A 15 -10.57 18.06 -4.46
N HIS A 16 -9.62 17.91 -3.55
CA HIS A 16 -8.90 19.00 -2.92
C HIS A 16 -7.40 18.79 -3.11
N ASN A 17 -6.68 19.85 -3.46
CA ASN A 17 -5.23 19.93 -3.46
C ASN A 17 -4.83 20.95 -2.41
N ILE A 18 -4.04 20.53 -1.44
CA ILE A 18 -3.78 21.31 -0.23
C ILE A 18 -2.27 21.40 -0.03
N GLU A 19 -1.76 22.62 0.03
CA GLU A 19 -0.36 22.84 0.40
C GLU A 19 -0.18 22.67 1.91
N VAL A 20 0.76 21.79 2.30
CA VAL A 20 1.15 21.56 3.68
C VAL A 20 2.66 21.72 3.83
N PRO A 21 3.18 21.99 5.03
CA PRO A 21 4.62 22.00 5.27
C PRO A 21 5.27 20.65 4.97
N LEU A 22 6.42 20.64 4.30
CA LEU A 22 7.26 19.45 4.23
C LEU A 22 7.71 19.05 5.64
N ASN A 23 8.20 20.03 6.39
CA ASN A 23 8.62 19.92 7.79
C ASN A 23 7.73 20.78 8.68
N TYR A 24 6.96 20.17 9.56
CA TYR A 24 6.06 20.87 10.50
C TYR A 24 6.79 21.62 11.61
N ASP A 25 8.08 21.34 11.83
CA ASP A 25 8.90 22.07 12.78
C ASP A 25 9.47 23.36 12.16
N ARG A 26 9.42 23.48 10.82
CA ARG A 26 9.78 24.66 10.03
C ARG A 26 8.75 24.90 8.92
N PRO A 27 7.51 25.32 9.28
CA PRO A 27 6.39 25.34 8.36
C PRO A 27 6.49 26.36 7.21
N GLU A 28 7.33 27.38 7.36
CA GLU A 28 7.55 28.41 6.34
C GLU A 28 8.57 28.03 5.26
N ASP A 29 9.32 26.91 5.48
CA ASP A 29 10.34 26.49 4.52
C ASP A 29 9.69 25.94 3.23
N ARG A 30 9.86 24.67 2.97
CA ARG A 30 9.32 24.00 1.78
C ARG A 30 7.92 23.46 2.05
N LYS A 31 7.03 23.64 1.09
CA LYS A 31 5.70 23.03 1.08
C LYS A 31 5.60 21.90 0.06
N ILE A 32 4.68 20.99 0.31
CA ILE A 32 4.29 19.89 -0.59
C ILE A 32 2.79 19.93 -0.77
N ASN A 33 2.31 19.32 -1.86
CA ASN A 33 0.88 19.19 -2.13
C ASN A 33 0.35 17.87 -1.61
N ILE A 34 -0.79 17.90 -0.92
CA ILE A 34 -1.56 16.72 -0.51
C ILE A 34 -2.89 16.71 -1.27
N PHE A 35 -3.15 15.60 -1.94
CA PHE A 35 -4.40 15.33 -2.61
C PHE A 35 -5.34 14.56 -1.69
N ILE A 36 -6.60 14.99 -1.61
CA ILE A 36 -7.65 14.29 -0.90
C ILE A 36 -8.94 14.31 -1.72
N ARG A 37 -9.58 13.16 -1.84
CA ARG A 37 -10.88 13.01 -2.49
C ARG A 37 -11.96 12.73 -1.46
N LYS A 38 -12.92 13.64 -1.37
CA LYS A 38 -14.16 13.41 -0.63
C LYS A 38 -15.14 12.63 -1.49
N VAL A 39 -15.67 11.55 -0.95
CA VAL A 39 -16.70 10.70 -1.57
C VAL A 39 -17.93 10.71 -0.67
N SER A 40 -19.06 11.15 -1.20
CA SER A 40 -20.34 11.19 -0.49
C SER A 40 -21.42 10.53 -1.35
N ARG A 41 -22.39 9.85 -0.72
CA ARG A 41 -23.56 9.37 -1.47
C ARG A 41 -24.41 10.54 -1.94
N GLN A 42 -24.91 10.46 -3.17
CA GLN A 42 -25.77 11.48 -3.75
C GLN A 42 -27.03 11.71 -2.89
N GLU A 43 -27.63 10.65 -2.41
CA GLU A 43 -28.83 10.67 -1.55
C GLU A 43 -28.57 11.20 -0.14
N SER A 44 -27.32 11.31 0.26
CA SER A 44 -26.89 11.77 1.60
C SER A 44 -26.33 13.19 1.61
N LEU A 45 -26.32 13.90 0.47
CA LEU A 45 -25.73 15.24 0.37
C LEU A 45 -26.41 16.29 1.27
N GLN A 46 -27.68 16.09 1.60
CA GLN A 46 -28.45 16.97 2.50
C GLN A 46 -28.25 16.60 3.99
N LYS A 47 -27.56 15.47 4.28
CA LYS A 47 -27.30 15.02 5.62
C LYS A 47 -25.94 15.53 6.10
N SER A 48 -25.86 15.99 7.32
CA SER A 48 -24.59 16.33 7.97
C SER A 48 -23.91 15.07 8.49
N LEU A 49 -23.38 14.23 7.57
CA LEU A 49 -22.65 13.03 7.94
C LEU A 49 -21.25 13.37 8.47
N PRO A 50 -20.75 12.64 9.49
CA PRO A 50 -19.38 12.79 9.97
C PRO A 50 -18.37 12.38 8.89
N TYR A 51 -17.11 12.75 9.08
CA TYR A 51 -16.03 12.35 8.18
C TYR A 51 -15.34 11.08 8.64
N LEU A 52 -14.95 10.26 7.67
CA LEU A 52 -14.07 9.10 7.83
C LEU A 52 -12.88 9.26 6.90
N ILE A 53 -11.69 9.53 7.46
CA ILE A 53 -10.45 9.56 6.69
C ILE A 53 -9.86 8.15 6.56
N PHE A 54 -9.44 7.78 5.35
CA PHE A 54 -8.84 6.50 5.05
C PHE A 54 -7.35 6.61 4.80
N PHE A 55 -6.56 5.86 5.57
CA PHE A 55 -5.13 5.68 5.37
C PHE A 55 -4.86 4.35 4.68
N GLN A 56 -4.30 4.43 3.45
CA GLN A 56 -3.94 3.28 2.64
C GLN A 56 -2.74 2.53 3.23
N GLY A 57 -2.68 1.25 2.92
CA GLY A 57 -1.54 0.39 3.21
C GLY A 57 -0.35 0.60 2.27
N GLY A 58 0.58 -0.30 2.33
CA GLY A 58 1.84 -0.28 1.60
C GLY A 58 3.00 -0.39 2.59
N PRO A 59 3.75 0.70 2.87
CA PRO A 59 3.63 2.10 2.40
C PRO A 59 3.92 2.30 0.91
N GLY A 60 3.54 3.48 0.39
CA GLY A 60 3.91 3.91 -0.96
C GLY A 60 2.77 3.84 -2.00
N TYR A 61 1.58 3.40 -1.61
CA TYR A 61 0.42 3.36 -2.50
C TYR A 61 -0.54 4.53 -2.26
N GLU A 62 -1.15 5.01 -3.35
CA GLU A 62 -2.24 5.98 -3.31
C GLU A 62 -3.52 5.37 -2.73
N SER A 63 -4.43 6.19 -2.28
CA SER A 63 -5.78 5.75 -1.88
C SER A 63 -6.55 5.15 -3.05
N PRO A 64 -7.45 4.18 -2.78
CA PRO A 64 -8.24 3.55 -3.85
C PRO A 64 -9.07 4.59 -4.60
N ARG A 65 -9.20 4.39 -5.91
CA ARG A 65 -10.09 5.18 -6.76
C ARG A 65 -11.41 4.42 -6.91
N PRO A 66 -12.53 4.93 -6.36
CA PRO A 66 -13.81 4.23 -6.47
C PRO A 66 -14.22 4.05 -7.93
N ILE A 67 -14.33 2.81 -8.37
CA ILE A 67 -14.74 2.43 -9.74
C ILE A 67 -16.09 1.72 -9.78
N SER A 68 -16.63 1.34 -8.61
CA SER A 68 -17.91 0.66 -8.47
C SER A 68 -18.55 0.98 -7.12
N ASP A 69 -19.90 0.84 -7.04
CA ASP A 69 -20.63 0.88 -5.76
C ASP A 69 -20.52 -0.47 -5.04
N SER A 70 -19.36 -0.73 -4.44
CA SER A 70 -19.06 -2.02 -3.81
C SER A 70 -18.07 -1.90 -2.66
N GLY A 71 -17.87 -3.00 -1.95
CA GLY A 71 -16.88 -3.13 -0.90
C GLY A 71 -17.07 -2.18 0.29
N TRP A 72 -15.97 -1.86 0.95
CA TRP A 72 -15.99 -1.05 2.17
C TRP A 72 -16.41 0.41 1.93
N ILE A 73 -16.10 0.99 0.76
CA ILE A 73 -16.49 2.37 0.42
C ILE A 73 -18.01 2.48 0.35
N LYS A 74 -18.68 1.50 -0.28
CA LYS A 74 -20.12 1.43 -0.30
C LYS A 74 -20.70 1.47 1.11
N ARG A 75 -20.20 0.61 2.01
CA ARG A 75 -20.68 0.54 3.40
C ARG A 75 -20.35 1.82 4.18
N ALA A 76 -19.14 2.33 4.04
CA ALA A 76 -18.72 3.51 4.77
C ALA A 76 -19.51 4.77 4.38
N THR A 77 -19.84 4.93 3.10
CA THR A 77 -20.59 6.10 2.62
C THR A 77 -22.06 6.12 3.02
N GLU A 78 -22.58 5.08 3.64
CA GLU A 78 -23.91 5.07 4.27
C GLU A 78 -23.93 5.94 5.53
N ASP A 79 -22.83 5.96 6.30
CA ASP A 79 -22.72 6.62 7.60
C ASP A 79 -21.75 7.81 7.61
N TYR A 80 -20.90 7.95 6.58
CA TYR A 80 -19.81 8.94 6.55
C TYR A 80 -19.67 9.64 5.21
N ASN A 81 -19.13 10.86 5.25
CA ASN A 81 -18.40 11.44 4.13
C ASN A 81 -16.97 10.85 4.15
N VAL A 82 -16.64 10.03 3.18
CA VAL A 82 -15.33 9.33 3.14
C VAL A 82 -14.27 10.22 2.51
N LEU A 83 -13.14 10.36 3.18
CA LEU A 83 -11.98 11.13 2.72
C LEU A 83 -10.86 10.15 2.33
N LEU A 84 -10.57 10.05 1.05
CA LEU A 84 -9.51 9.23 0.47
C LEU A 84 -8.29 10.11 0.28
N ILE A 85 -7.35 10.04 1.22
CA ILE A 85 -6.11 10.82 1.16
C ILE A 85 -5.01 10.02 0.44
N ASP A 86 -4.39 10.61 -0.56
CA ASP A 86 -3.08 10.15 -1.00
C ASP A 86 -2.06 10.64 0.03
N GLN A 87 -1.42 9.72 0.72
CA GLN A 87 -0.42 10.08 1.73
C GLN A 87 0.74 10.80 1.06
N ARG A 88 1.42 11.72 1.80
CA ARG A 88 2.58 12.43 1.27
C ARG A 88 3.54 11.49 0.55
N GLY A 89 4.02 11.88 -0.62
CA GLY A 89 4.93 11.08 -1.45
C GLY A 89 4.25 10.03 -2.33
N THR A 90 2.91 9.94 -2.34
CA THR A 90 2.17 8.92 -3.12
C THR A 90 1.13 9.56 -4.04
N GLY A 91 0.75 8.87 -5.09
CA GLY A 91 -0.35 9.25 -5.98
C GLY A 91 -0.25 10.68 -6.50
N LEU A 92 -1.23 11.51 -6.17
CA LEU A 92 -1.28 12.92 -6.53
C LEU A 92 -0.71 13.85 -5.43
N SER A 93 -0.14 13.30 -4.37
CA SER A 93 0.41 14.02 -3.21
C SER A 93 1.93 14.15 -3.28
N SER A 94 2.44 15.02 -4.16
CA SER A 94 3.88 15.25 -4.36
C SER A 94 4.65 13.93 -4.43
N PRO A 95 4.39 13.06 -5.43
CA PRO A 95 4.88 11.69 -5.46
C PRO A 95 6.40 11.63 -5.49
N ILE A 96 6.96 10.69 -4.71
CA ILE A 96 8.39 10.36 -4.76
C ILE A 96 8.60 9.32 -5.85
N CYS A 97 9.38 9.68 -6.86
CA CYS A 97 9.83 8.80 -7.93
C CYS A 97 11.27 9.12 -8.29
N SER A 98 11.91 8.28 -9.08
CA SER A 98 13.30 8.48 -9.50
C SER A 98 13.53 9.88 -10.07
N ASP A 99 12.59 10.38 -10.89
CA ASP A 99 12.71 11.72 -11.49
C ASP A 99 12.61 12.85 -10.48
N SER A 100 11.80 12.71 -9.42
CA SER A 100 11.62 13.76 -8.42
C SER A 100 12.83 13.92 -7.49
N ILE A 101 13.69 12.92 -7.38
CA ILE A 101 14.82 12.89 -6.43
C ILE A 101 16.20 12.78 -7.10
N LYS A 102 16.29 12.53 -8.40
CA LYS A 102 17.55 12.22 -9.12
C LYS A 102 18.66 13.28 -9.01
N ASN A 103 18.30 14.53 -8.71
CA ASN A 103 19.26 15.64 -8.61
C ASN A 103 19.50 16.06 -7.15
N MET A 104 19.03 15.28 -6.17
CA MET A 104 19.23 15.57 -4.76
C MET A 104 20.56 14.99 -4.29
N GLU A 105 21.35 15.79 -3.55
CA GLU A 105 22.55 15.31 -2.85
C GLU A 105 22.17 14.33 -1.75
N ASP A 106 23.00 13.30 -1.53
CA ASP A 106 22.68 12.16 -0.65
C ASP A 106 22.23 12.57 0.77
N ASN A 107 22.94 13.51 1.39
CA ASN A 107 22.59 13.99 2.73
C ASN A 107 21.24 14.72 2.75
N TYR A 108 20.98 15.53 1.75
CA TYR A 108 19.71 16.23 1.59
C TYR A 108 18.56 15.25 1.26
N LEU A 109 18.83 14.24 0.44
CA LEU A 109 17.89 13.19 0.11
C LEU A 109 17.48 12.40 1.34
N ALA A 110 18.44 12.02 2.20
CA ALA A 110 18.15 11.31 3.43
C ALA A 110 17.27 12.14 4.39
N GLU A 111 17.58 13.44 4.56
CA GLU A 111 16.74 14.37 5.33
C GLU A 111 15.34 14.50 4.69
N TYR A 112 15.26 14.73 3.38
CA TYR A 112 14.02 14.88 2.64
C TYR A 112 13.11 13.66 2.82
N LEU A 113 13.64 12.44 2.64
CA LEU A 113 12.89 11.20 2.78
C LEU A 113 12.41 10.97 4.22
N SER A 114 13.12 11.47 5.22
CA SER A 114 12.72 11.34 6.63
C SER A 114 11.38 12.00 6.93
N PHE A 115 10.97 13.00 6.14
CA PHE A 115 9.68 13.68 6.31
C PHE A 115 8.48 12.89 5.76
N PHE A 116 8.69 11.76 5.08
CA PHE A 116 7.61 10.95 4.47
C PHE A 116 7.23 9.72 5.32
N ARG A 117 7.17 9.90 6.63
CA ARG A 117 6.86 8.86 7.60
C ARG A 117 5.48 9.06 8.24
N ALA A 118 5.06 8.07 9.03
CA ALA A 118 3.73 8.03 9.64
C ALA A 118 3.39 9.27 10.48
N ASP A 119 4.35 9.80 11.21
CA ASP A 119 4.21 10.98 12.05
C ASP A 119 3.81 12.23 11.25
N ASN A 120 4.43 12.45 10.10
CA ASN A 120 4.07 13.57 9.24
C ASN A 120 2.80 13.32 8.41
N ILE A 121 2.49 12.05 8.09
CA ILE A 121 1.20 11.70 7.46
C ILE A 121 0.03 12.10 8.37
N ILE A 122 0.13 11.85 9.67
CA ILE A 122 -0.94 12.26 10.60
C ILE A 122 -0.96 13.76 10.85
N ARG A 123 0.19 14.45 10.82
CA ARG A 123 0.23 15.92 10.88
C ARG A 123 -0.46 16.55 9.66
N ASP A 124 -0.31 15.97 8.46
CA ASP A 124 -1.08 16.37 7.28
C ASP A 124 -2.58 16.22 7.51
N ALA A 125 -2.99 15.08 8.06
CA ALA A 125 -4.39 14.83 8.36
C ALA A 125 -4.94 15.84 9.38
N GLU A 126 -4.19 16.16 10.43
CA GLU A 126 -4.57 17.20 11.41
C GLU A 126 -4.68 18.59 10.76
N TYR A 127 -3.70 18.97 9.96
CA TYR A 127 -3.74 20.23 9.24
C TYR A 127 -5.00 20.33 8.37
N ILE A 128 -5.34 19.27 7.66
CA ILE A 128 -6.50 19.17 6.77
C ILE A 128 -7.81 19.17 7.58
N ARG A 129 -7.87 18.44 8.70
CA ARG A 129 -9.02 18.40 9.60
C ARG A 129 -9.38 19.80 10.07
N GLU A 130 -8.40 20.53 10.57
CA GLU A 130 -8.58 21.84 11.16
C GLU A 130 -8.84 22.93 10.11
N ASN A 131 -7.97 23.02 9.11
CA ASN A 131 -7.95 24.19 8.21
C ASN A 131 -8.85 24.05 6.98
N ILE A 132 -9.19 22.82 6.55
CA ILE A 132 -9.97 22.57 5.35
C ILE A 132 -11.40 22.13 5.67
N PHE A 133 -11.54 21.14 6.55
CA PHE A 133 -12.86 20.62 6.93
C PHE A 133 -13.43 21.27 8.18
N SER A 134 -12.61 21.98 8.97
CA SER A 134 -12.99 22.74 10.17
C SER A 134 -13.87 21.92 11.13
N VAL A 135 -13.47 20.66 11.40
CA VAL A 135 -14.19 19.76 12.30
C VAL A 135 -13.37 19.44 13.55
N ASN A 136 -14.04 19.37 14.70
CA ASN A 136 -13.37 19.06 15.95
C ASN A 136 -12.83 17.62 15.97
N LYS A 137 -13.61 16.69 15.44
CA LYS A 137 -13.27 15.25 15.41
C LYS A 137 -13.67 14.64 14.08
N TRP A 138 -13.01 13.59 13.72
CA TRP A 138 -13.42 12.68 12.66
C TRP A 138 -13.07 11.22 13.00
N SER A 139 -13.58 10.29 12.20
CA SER A 139 -13.22 8.87 12.32
C SER A 139 -12.07 8.53 11.38
N VAL A 140 -11.32 7.49 11.71
CA VAL A 140 -10.16 7.01 10.95
C VAL A 140 -10.35 5.54 10.58
N LEU A 141 -10.03 5.17 9.34
CA LEU A 141 -9.88 3.79 8.90
C LEU A 141 -8.47 3.60 8.34
N GLY A 142 -7.67 2.76 8.99
CA GLY A 142 -6.32 2.41 8.56
C GLY A 142 -6.21 0.96 8.13
N GLN A 143 -5.68 0.71 6.92
CA GLN A 143 -5.40 -0.63 6.42
C GLN A 143 -3.90 -0.89 6.36
N SER A 144 -3.41 -2.02 6.88
CA SER A 144 -2.00 -2.42 6.83
C SER A 144 -1.10 -1.31 7.40
N PHE A 145 -0.19 -0.71 6.63
CA PHE A 145 0.60 0.47 7.06
C PHE A 145 -0.29 1.65 7.49
N GLY A 146 -1.46 1.82 6.88
CA GLY A 146 -2.45 2.81 7.33
C GLY A 146 -2.93 2.57 8.76
N GLY A 147 -2.91 1.32 9.24
CA GLY A 147 -3.13 0.98 10.66
C GLY A 147 -2.02 1.50 11.57
N PHE A 148 -0.75 1.49 11.10
CA PHE A 148 0.37 2.11 11.82
C PHE A 148 0.19 3.63 11.90
N CYS A 149 -0.28 4.27 10.83
CA CYS A 149 -0.67 5.68 10.86
C CYS A 149 -1.80 5.94 11.86
N ALA A 150 -2.83 5.08 11.87
CA ALA A 150 -3.95 5.21 12.82
C ALA A 150 -3.51 5.05 14.29
N MET A 151 -2.60 4.12 14.59
CA MET A 151 -2.01 3.96 15.93
C MET A 151 -1.17 5.18 16.33
N ASN A 152 -0.41 5.73 15.38
CA ASN A 152 0.34 6.96 15.58
C ASN A 152 -0.61 8.13 15.87
N TYR A 153 -1.71 8.23 15.11
CA TYR A 153 -2.74 9.25 15.31
C TYR A 153 -3.38 9.18 16.72
N LEU A 154 -3.74 7.97 17.15
CA LEU A 154 -4.25 7.71 18.51
C LEU A 154 -3.26 8.13 19.60
N SER A 155 -1.96 8.03 19.33
CA SER A 155 -0.92 8.35 20.32
C SER A 155 -0.69 9.84 20.47
N PHE A 156 -0.83 10.62 19.38
CA PHE A 156 -0.49 12.04 19.38
C PHE A 156 -1.69 12.99 19.40
N PHE A 157 -2.85 12.56 18.87
CA PHE A 157 -4.04 13.41 18.75
C PHE A 157 -5.34 12.64 19.09
N PRO A 158 -5.39 11.91 20.22
CA PRO A 158 -6.57 11.11 20.58
C PRO A 158 -7.85 11.93 20.73
N GLU A 159 -7.72 13.20 21.15
CA GLU A 159 -8.83 14.12 21.35
C GLU A 159 -9.56 14.52 20.07
N HIS A 160 -8.90 14.37 18.90
CA HIS A 160 -9.46 14.70 17.59
C HIS A 160 -10.10 13.49 16.88
N LEU A 161 -10.12 12.34 17.55
CA LEU A 161 -10.66 11.10 17.01
C LEU A 161 -12.01 10.74 17.63
N ASP A 162 -12.99 10.36 16.80
CA ASP A 162 -14.28 9.81 17.23
C ASP A 162 -14.19 8.28 17.28
N LYS A 163 -13.86 7.65 16.16
CA LYS A 163 -13.71 6.19 16.04
C LYS A 163 -12.45 5.87 15.23
N VAL A 164 -11.77 4.79 15.60
CA VAL A 164 -10.60 4.29 14.90
C VAL A 164 -10.80 2.84 14.52
N PHE A 165 -10.76 2.57 13.22
CA PHE A 165 -10.87 1.25 12.64
C PHE A 165 -9.52 0.84 12.06
N ILE A 166 -9.01 -0.32 12.43
CA ILE A 166 -7.72 -0.84 11.96
C ILE A 166 -7.93 -2.23 11.36
N THR A 167 -7.47 -2.39 10.12
CA THR A 167 -7.55 -3.66 9.41
C THR A 167 -6.15 -4.12 9.00
N GLY A 168 -5.71 -5.27 9.58
CA GLY A 168 -4.43 -5.90 9.23
C GLY A 168 -3.17 -5.07 9.50
N GLY A 169 -3.22 -4.12 10.44
CA GLY A 169 -2.15 -3.15 10.63
C GLY A 169 -1.86 -2.76 12.09
N ILE A 170 -1.85 -3.72 13.01
CA ILE A 170 -1.41 -3.46 14.39
C ILE A 170 0.06 -3.89 14.51
N PRO A 171 1.01 -2.94 14.70
CA PRO A 171 2.42 -3.28 14.85
C PRO A 171 2.73 -3.86 16.24
N PRO A 172 3.75 -4.72 16.35
CA PRO A 172 4.34 -5.05 17.65
C PRO A 172 5.17 -3.85 18.14
N LEU A 173 4.73 -3.19 19.23
CA LEU A 173 5.33 -1.93 19.67
C LEU A 173 6.73 -2.07 20.27
N ASN A 174 7.00 -3.20 20.93
CA ASN A 174 8.25 -3.39 21.70
C ASN A 174 9.17 -4.48 21.11
N ALA A 175 8.88 -4.99 19.92
CA ALA A 175 9.66 -6.08 19.33
C ALA A 175 10.76 -5.52 18.42
N HIS A 176 11.99 -6.02 18.60
CA HIS A 176 13.07 -5.79 17.64
C HIS A 176 12.73 -6.48 16.29
N PRO A 177 13.10 -5.91 15.13
CA PRO A 177 12.84 -6.52 13.82
C PRO A 177 13.24 -8.00 13.72
N ASP A 178 14.35 -8.42 14.34
CA ASP A 178 14.80 -9.81 14.37
C ASP A 178 13.80 -10.77 15.00
N GLU A 179 13.05 -10.34 16.01
CA GLU A 179 12.03 -11.18 16.65
C GLU A 179 10.87 -11.42 15.70
N ILE A 180 10.49 -10.38 14.95
CA ILE A 180 9.44 -10.46 13.95
C ILE A 180 9.87 -11.41 12.83
N TYR A 181 11.10 -11.27 12.33
CA TYR A 181 11.65 -12.17 11.32
C TYR A 181 11.74 -13.62 11.82
N ARG A 182 12.23 -13.87 13.04
CA ARG A 182 12.25 -15.23 13.61
C ARG A 182 10.87 -15.87 13.67
N ALA A 183 9.84 -15.10 14.06
CA ALA A 183 8.46 -15.59 14.06
C ALA A 183 7.92 -15.84 12.64
N THR A 184 8.25 -14.97 11.71
CA THR A 184 7.82 -15.06 10.30
C THR A 184 8.49 -16.22 9.59
N TYR A 185 9.81 -16.41 9.76
CA TYR A 185 10.54 -17.52 9.12
C TYR A 185 10.00 -18.89 9.51
N LYS A 186 9.58 -19.10 10.77
CA LYS A 186 8.94 -20.36 11.18
C LYS A 186 7.68 -20.65 10.35
N ARG A 187 6.88 -19.63 10.06
CA ARG A 187 5.67 -19.75 9.23
C ARG A 187 6.01 -19.96 7.76
N VAL A 188 7.01 -19.26 7.25
CA VAL A 188 7.50 -19.42 5.87
C VAL A 188 7.96 -20.86 5.64
N LEU A 189 8.79 -21.42 6.52
CA LEU A 189 9.24 -22.80 6.42
C LEU A 189 8.08 -23.80 6.41
N LYS A 190 7.08 -23.60 7.31
CA LYS A 190 5.88 -24.43 7.33
C LYS A 190 5.09 -24.36 6.02
N LYS A 191 4.91 -23.14 5.46
CA LYS A 191 4.20 -22.93 4.19
C LYS A 191 4.97 -23.51 3.00
N ASN A 192 6.31 -23.37 2.96
CA ASN A 192 7.13 -24.00 1.93
C ASN A 192 7.02 -25.54 1.96
N LYS A 193 7.06 -26.12 3.16
CA LYS A 193 6.87 -27.57 3.31
C LYS A 193 5.52 -28.01 2.76
N LEU A 194 4.44 -27.36 3.18
CA LEU A 194 3.08 -27.62 2.71
C LEU A 194 2.96 -27.47 1.19
N PHE A 195 3.55 -26.41 0.61
CA PHE A 195 3.54 -26.19 -0.83
C PHE A 195 4.13 -27.37 -1.61
N TYR A 196 5.29 -27.89 -1.17
CA TYR A 196 5.93 -29.02 -1.83
C TYR A 196 5.29 -30.37 -1.50
N GLU A 197 4.51 -30.48 -0.43
CA GLU A 197 3.65 -31.64 -0.14
C GLU A 197 2.45 -31.69 -1.09
N ILE A 198 1.82 -30.52 -1.35
CA ILE A 198 0.67 -30.41 -2.26
C ILE A 198 1.12 -30.52 -3.73
N PHE A 199 2.25 -29.90 -4.07
CA PHE A 199 2.79 -29.84 -5.42
C PHE A 199 4.23 -30.40 -5.48
N PRO A 200 4.42 -31.75 -5.43
CA PRO A 200 5.77 -32.33 -5.41
C PRO A 200 6.62 -31.93 -6.62
N GLN A 201 5.99 -31.83 -7.81
CA GLN A 201 6.68 -31.42 -9.03
C GLN A 201 7.22 -29.97 -8.96
N ALA A 202 6.56 -29.08 -8.23
CA ALA A 202 7.02 -27.73 -8.03
C ALA A 202 8.40 -27.65 -7.36
N LYS A 203 8.74 -28.60 -6.48
CA LYS A 203 10.07 -28.68 -5.86
C LYS A 203 11.15 -28.98 -6.89
N ILE A 204 10.87 -29.88 -7.82
CA ILE A 204 11.80 -30.25 -8.90
C ILE A 204 11.98 -29.06 -9.83
N ASN A 205 10.88 -28.42 -10.23
CA ASN A 205 10.90 -27.27 -11.11
C ASN A 205 11.62 -26.07 -10.46
N ALA A 206 11.35 -25.77 -9.17
CA ALA A 206 12.03 -24.73 -8.44
C ALA A 206 13.55 -24.94 -8.37
N LYS A 207 13.98 -26.19 -8.12
CA LYS A 207 15.40 -26.55 -8.14
C LYS A 207 16.01 -26.31 -9.52
N LYS A 208 15.36 -26.80 -10.58
CA LYS A 208 15.82 -26.61 -11.96
C LYS A 208 15.96 -25.13 -12.33
N ILE A 209 14.99 -24.28 -11.91
CA ILE A 209 15.05 -22.83 -12.12
C ILE A 209 16.23 -22.23 -11.35
N ALA A 210 16.42 -22.61 -10.09
CA ALA A 210 17.52 -22.11 -9.27
C ALA A 210 18.89 -22.52 -9.81
N ASP A 211 19.06 -23.77 -10.23
CA ASP A 211 20.29 -24.26 -10.84
C ASP A 211 20.60 -23.45 -12.13
N PHE A 212 19.60 -23.27 -13.00
CA PHE A 212 19.75 -22.51 -14.24
C PHE A 212 20.18 -21.05 -13.97
N ILE A 213 19.55 -20.38 -13.01
CA ILE A 213 19.91 -19.00 -12.62
C ILE A 213 21.33 -18.92 -12.05
N SER A 214 21.78 -19.98 -11.35
CA SER A 214 23.14 -20.03 -10.78
C SER A 214 24.23 -20.23 -11.81
N GLU A 215 23.90 -20.86 -12.91
CA GLU A 215 24.84 -21.24 -13.99
C GLU A 215 24.85 -20.25 -15.16
N ASN A 216 23.87 -19.33 -15.22
CA ASN A 216 23.67 -18.44 -16.35
C ASN A 216 23.42 -16.99 -15.94
N ASP A 217 23.92 -16.06 -16.73
CA ASP A 217 23.62 -14.61 -16.59
C ASP A 217 22.24 -14.29 -17.18
N VAL A 218 21.18 -14.58 -16.43
CA VAL A 218 19.81 -14.38 -16.89
C VAL A 218 19.42 -12.90 -16.73
N LYS A 219 18.94 -12.29 -17.81
CA LYS A 219 18.40 -10.93 -17.80
C LYS A 219 16.87 -10.94 -17.80
N LEU A 220 16.31 -10.06 -16.98
CA LEU A 220 14.88 -9.73 -16.98
C LEU A 220 14.55 -8.81 -18.18
N PRO A 221 13.28 -8.69 -18.57
CA PRO A 221 12.86 -7.83 -19.69
C PRO A 221 13.26 -6.35 -19.57
N ASN A 222 13.48 -5.86 -18.36
CA ASN A 222 13.96 -4.49 -18.10
C ASN A 222 15.50 -4.35 -18.14
N GLY A 223 16.22 -5.44 -18.39
CA GLY A 223 17.69 -5.48 -18.44
C GLY A 223 18.37 -5.83 -17.11
N ASP A 224 17.63 -5.88 -15.99
CA ASP A 224 18.17 -6.28 -14.69
C ASP A 224 18.61 -7.76 -14.70
N ILE A 225 19.55 -8.10 -13.83
CA ILE A 225 19.97 -9.48 -13.62
C ILE A 225 18.97 -10.20 -12.71
N LEU A 226 18.49 -11.37 -13.13
CA LEU A 226 17.70 -12.28 -12.29
C LEU A 226 18.63 -13.04 -11.34
N SER A 227 18.69 -12.59 -10.08
CA SER A 227 19.44 -13.28 -9.04
C SER A 227 18.59 -14.35 -8.34
N LEU A 228 19.25 -15.33 -7.68
CA LEU A 228 18.57 -16.29 -6.80
C LEU A 228 17.73 -15.61 -5.71
N ARG A 229 18.22 -14.50 -5.14
CA ARG A 229 17.47 -13.74 -4.13
C ARG A 229 16.17 -13.18 -4.71
N ARG A 230 16.19 -12.68 -5.94
CA ARG A 230 14.99 -12.19 -6.61
C ARG A 230 14.02 -13.33 -6.91
N PHE A 231 14.52 -14.48 -7.37
CA PHE A 231 13.70 -15.68 -7.55
C PHE A 231 13.03 -16.13 -6.24
N GLN A 232 13.76 -16.10 -5.11
CA GLN A 232 13.21 -16.44 -3.79
C GLN A 232 12.08 -15.51 -3.35
N GLN A 233 12.04 -14.26 -3.82
CA GLN A 233 10.97 -13.31 -3.49
C GLN A 233 9.59 -13.77 -4.01
N LEU A 234 9.54 -14.62 -5.04
CA LEU A 234 8.29 -15.25 -5.49
C LEU A 234 7.59 -16.02 -4.37
N GLY A 235 8.33 -16.46 -3.34
CA GLY A 235 7.79 -17.06 -2.13
C GLY A 235 6.78 -16.18 -1.37
N LEU A 236 6.72 -14.87 -1.64
CA LEU A 236 5.69 -13.98 -1.12
C LEU A 236 4.28 -14.47 -1.50
N ASN A 237 4.13 -15.07 -2.68
CA ASN A 237 2.87 -15.66 -3.14
C ASN A 237 2.30 -16.70 -2.17
N LEU A 238 3.14 -17.41 -1.41
CA LEU A 238 2.68 -18.36 -0.39
C LEU A 238 1.89 -17.69 0.74
N GLY A 239 1.91 -16.37 0.82
CA GLY A 239 1.09 -15.56 1.73
C GLY A 239 -0.36 -15.41 1.31
N PHE A 240 -0.66 -15.53 0.01
CA PHE A 240 -1.99 -15.34 -0.55
C PHE A 240 -2.81 -16.64 -0.56
N SER A 241 -4.14 -16.52 -0.65
CA SER A 241 -5.05 -17.66 -0.61
C SER A 241 -4.89 -18.63 -1.80
N ASP A 242 -4.61 -18.11 -2.99
CA ASP A 242 -4.39 -18.82 -4.25
C ASP A 242 -2.91 -18.92 -4.64
N GLY A 243 -2.01 -18.39 -3.82
CA GLY A 243 -0.60 -18.21 -4.15
C GLY A 243 0.17 -19.50 -4.37
N MET A 244 -0.19 -20.60 -3.69
CA MET A 244 0.46 -21.91 -3.93
C MET A 244 0.16 -22.43 -5.33
N ALA A 245 -1.10 -22.35 -5.77
CA ALA A 245 -1.48 -22.77 -7.13
C ALA A 245 -0.83 -21.85 -8.18
N THR A 246 -0.84 -20.55 -7.94
CA THR A 246 -0.19 -19.56 -8.80
C THR A 246 1.29 -19.84 -9.01
N LEU A 247 2.03 -20.14 -7.93
CA LEU A 247 3.45 -20.49 -8.01
C LEU A 247 3.67 -21.83 -8.75
N ASN A 248 2.83 -22.83 -8.48
CA ASN A 248 2.95 -24.11 -9.18
C ASN A 248 2.82 -23.93 -10.68
N PHE A 249 1.77 -23.24 -11.14
CA PHE A 249 1.55 -22.98 -12.57
C PHE A 249 2.62 -22.09 -13.20
N LEU A 250 3.18 -21.16 -12.42
CA LEU A 250 4.32 -20.37 -12.89
C LEU A 250 5.55 -21.22 -13.14
N PHE A 251 5.87 -22.17 -12.22
CA PHE A 251 7.02 -23.04 -12.34
C PHE A 251 6.86 -24.09 -13.45
N GLU A 252 5.65 -24.57 -13.70
CA GLU A 252 5.35 -25.47 -14.84
C GLU A 252 5.70 -24.84 -16.19
N ARG A 253 5.54 -23.53 -16.31
CA ARG A 253 5.75 -22.75 -17.55
C ARG A 253 7.08 -22.03 -17.59
N ALA A 254 7.98 -22.34 -16.63
CA ALA A 254 9.24 -21.60 -16.52
C ALA A 254 10.19 -21.83 -17.70
N PHE A 255 10.16 -23.00 -18.36
CA PHE A 255 11.08 -23.32 -19.44
C PHE A 255 10.37 -23.53 -20.78
N ILE A 256 11.02 -23.03 -21.87
CA ILE A 256 10.70 -23.32 -23.26
C ILE A 256 12.03 -23.61 -23.97
N ASN A 257 12.15 -24.75 -24.63
CA ASN A 257 13.35 -25.17 -25.37
C ASN A 257 14.67 -25.12 -24.56
N GLY A 258 14.57 -25.36 -23.25
CA GLY A 258 15.74 -25.34 -22.35
C GLY A 258 16.08 -24.00 -21.73
N GLU A 259 15.48 -22.92 -22.20
CA GLU A 259 15.65 -21.54 -21.69
C GLU A 259 14.50 -21.09 -20.80
N LEU A 260 14.76 -20.12 -19.91
CA LEU A 260 13.69 -19.51 -19.14
C LEU A 260 12.74 -18.72 -20.04
N SER A 261 11.45 -19.03 -19.96
CA SER A 261 10.44 -18.46 -20.82
C SER A 261 10.25 -16.93 -20.56
N GLU A 262 9.96 -16.20 -21.61
CA GLU A 262 9.61 -14.77 -21.49
C GLU A 262 8.42 -14.54 -20.54
N TYR A 263 7.46 -15.46 -20.53
CA TYR A 263 6.35 -15.44 -19.60
C TYR A 263 6.83 -15.48 -18.14
N PHE A 264 7.71 -16.44 -17.80
CA PHE A 264 8.26 -16.56 -16.45
C PHE A 264 9.05 -15.31 -16.05
N LEU A 265 9.93 -14.82 -16.94
CA LEU A 265 10.75 -13.63 -16.69
C LEU A 265 9.90 -12.36 -16.45
N LYS A 266 8.79 -12.20 -17.19
CA LYS A 266 7.83 -11.11 -16.96
C LYS A 266 7.15 -11.21 -15.60
N GLN A 267 6.76 -12.41 -15.16
CA GLN A 267 6.12 -12.61 -13.85
C GLN A 267 7.09 -12.40 -12.67
N VAL A 268 8.38 -12.64 -12.87
CA VAL A 268 9.41 -12.34 -11.85
C VAL A 268 9.73 -10.85 -11.77
N LEU A 269 9.48 -10.10 -12.85
CA LEU A 269 9.70 -8.66 -12.91
C LEU A 269 8.66 -7.90 -12.09
N CYS A 270 7.40 -8.36 -12.12
CA CYS A 270 6.27 -7.78 -11.39
C CYS A 270 6.26 -8.16 -9.91
#